data_a3ded51482acbd3f448a1beed464a930
#
_entry.id   a3ded51482acbd3f448a1beed464a930
#
_cell.length_a   1.000
_cell.length_b   1.000
_cell.length_c   1.000
_cell.angle_alpha   90.00
_cell.angle_beta   90.00
_cell.angle_gamma   90.00
#
_symmetry.space_group_name_H-M   'P 1'
#
loop_
_entity.id
_entity.type
_entity.pdbx_description
1 polymer ?
#
loop_
_entity_poly.entity_id
_entity_poly.type
_entity_poly.pdbx_seq_one_letter_code
_entity_poly.pdbx_strand_id
1 'polypeptide(L)'
;MNAKITIEDRENKYKEIINIDDLEDKNCFSYVDSYNAKNNLRVLSDGIIINRKVETHDTYVVLRDDGYIKIKTNEGTLKFSLKVIELIINNDIISIVYCVNDSIKSIKIEFLGV
;
A
#
# COMPACT_ATOMS: atom_id res chain seq x y z
N MET A 1 4.97 -3.23 19.35
CA MET A 1 5.56 -3.50 18.03
C MET A 1 5.53 -2.21 17.21
N ASN A 2 6.56 -1.95 16.45
CA ASN A 2 6.64 -0.82 15.55
C ASN A 2 6.67 -1.32 14.12
N ALA A 3 6.29 -0.50 13.16
CA ALA A 3 6.37 -0.81 11.75
C ALA A 3 6.99 0.35 10.98
N LYS A 4 7.71 0.02 9.93
CA LYS A 4 8.27 0.99 9.00
C LYS A 4 7.77 0.67 7.61
N ILE A 5 7.07 1.62 6.99
CA ILE A 5 6.55 1.47 5.63
C ILE A 5 7.43 2.29 4.70
N THR A 6 7.96 1.66 3.67
CA THR A 6 8.72 2.33 2.61
C THR A 6 7.93 2.21 1.31
N ILE A 7 7.59 3.34 0.71
CA ILE A 7 6.86 3.41 -0.54
C ILE A 7 7.78 4.04 -1.59
N GLU A 8 7.93 3.38 -2.74
CA GLU A 8 8.77 3.87 -3.82
C GLU A 8 8.01 3.86 -5.14
N ASP A 9 8.22 4.92 -5.94
CA ASP A 9 7.79 5.04 -7.32
C ASP A 9 9.06 5.32 -8.14
N ARG A 10 9.53 4.30 -8.88
CA ARG A 10 10.81 4.39 -9.60
C ARG A 10 10.78 5.39 -10.74
N GLU A 11 9.67 5.51 -11.44
CA GLU A 11 9.54 6.44 -12.57
C GLU A 11 9.63 7.90 -12.12
N ASN A 12 8.93 8.23 -11.05
CA ASN A 12 8.90 9.60 -10.51
C ASN A 12 10.00 9.86 -9.49
N LYS A 13 10.87 8.88 -9.25
CA LYS A 13 11.96 8.96 -8.26
C LYS A 13 11.46 9.39 -6.89
N TYR A 14 10.27 8.92 -6.52
CA TYR A 14 9.62 9.22 -5.26
C TYR A 14 9.88 8.12 -4.25
N LYS A 15 10.19 8.54 -3.02
CA LYS A 15 10.34 7.60 -1.91
C LYS A 15 9.78 8.24 -0.65
N GLU A 16 8.96 7.50 0.07
CA GLU A 16 8.37 7.93 1.33
C GLU A 16 8.59 6.86 2.40
N ILE A 17 8.94 7.30 3.60
CA ILE A 17 9.11 6.41 4.75
C ILE A 17 8.13 6.86 5.83
N ILE A 18 7.30 5.93 6.30
CA ILE A 18 6.32 6.17 7.34
C ILE A 18 6.64 5.24 8.51
N ASN A 19 6.81 5.80 9.70
CA ASN A 19 7.03 5.04 10.92
C ASN A 19 5.74 4.98 11.72
N ILE A 20 5.38 3.79 12.18
CA ILE A 20 4.20 3.55 13.00
C ILE A 20 4.68 2.98 14.34
N ASP A 21 4.33 3.68 15.43
CA ASP A 21 4.62 3.24 16.79
C ASP A 21 3.41 2.53 17.38
N ASP A 22 3.66 1.59 18.29
CA ASP A 22 2.62 0.91 19.06
C ASP A 22 1.56 0.21 18.19
N LEU A 23 2.02 -0.51 17.18
CA LEU A 23 1.14 -1.27 16.31
C LEU A 23 0.49 -2.42 17.09
N GLU A 24 -0.84 -2.44 17.14
CA GLU A 24 -1.60 -3.45 17.86
C GLU A 24 -1.86 -4.72 17.03
N ASP A 25 -2.19 -4.54 15.76
CA ASP A 25 -2.50 -5.63 14.85
C ASP A 25 -1.74 -5.43 13.53
N LYS A 26 -0.79 -6.31 13.25
CA LYS A 26 0.00 -6.23 12.03
C LYS A 26 -0.75 -6.67 10.77
N ASN A 27 -1.94 -7.25 10.91
CA ASN A 27 -2.76 -7.68 9.78
C ASN A 27 -3.78 -6.62 9.34
N CYS A 28 -4.03 -5.62 10.18
CA CYS A 28 -4.99 -4.56 9.89
C CYS A 28 -4.61 -3.30 10.67
N PHE A 29 -4.18 -2.26 9.99
CA PHE A 29 -3.78 -1.03 10.64
C PHE A 29 -3.96 0.18 9.74
N SER A 30 -3.87 1.38 10.32
CA SER A 30 -4.03 2.64 9.62
C SER A 30 -2.78 3.50 9.76
N TYR A 31 -2.53 4.33 8.77
CA TYR A 31 -1.45 5.31 8.81
C TYR A 31 -1.82 6.54 7.98
N VAL A 32 -1.12 7.65 8.23
CA VAL A 32 -1.29 8.90 7.48
C VAL A 32 -0.03 9.11 6.65
N ASP A 33 -0.20 9.35 5.36
CA ASP A 33 0.93 9.60 4.46
C ASP A 33 1.33 11.08 4.41
N SER A 34 2.37 11.41 3.63
CA SER A 34 2.89 12.78 3.54
C SER A 34 1.91 13.78 2.91
N TYR A 35 0.89 13.29 2.22
CA TYR A 35 -0.19 14.11 1.67
C TYR A 35 -1.35 14.28 2.65
N ASN A 36 -1.17 13.86 3.90
CA ASN A 36 -2.18 13.89 4.94
C ASN A 36 -3.42 13.04 4.63
N ALA A 37 -3.26 12.03 3.79
CA ALA A 37 -4.32 11.08 3.50
C ALA A 37 -4.32 9.93 4.50
N LYS A 38 -5.52 9.51 4.91
CA LYS A 38 -5.67 8.35 5.79
C LYS A 38 -5.68 7.08 4.97
N ASN A 39 -4.83 6.14 5.34
CA ASN A 39 -4.73 4.84 4.71
C ASN A 39 -5.14 3.75 5.69
N ASN A 40 -5.98 2.83 5.24
CA ASN A 40 -6.31 1.62 5.99
C ASN A 40 -5.73 0.43 5.22
N LEU A 41 -4.88 -0.33 5.87
CA LEU A 41 -4.19 -1.45 5.26
C LEU A 41 -4.64 -2.77 5.89
N ARG A 42 -4.94 -3.73 5.03
CA ARG A 42 -5.28 -5.10 5.45
C ARG A 42 -4.33 -6.09 4.78
N VAL A 43 -3.76 -6.98 5.56
CA VAL A 43 -2.90 -8.05 5.05
C VAL A 43 -3.75 -9.28 4.75
N LEU A 44 -3.57 -9.83 3.54
CA LEU A 44 -4.18 -11.06 3.08
C LEU A 44 -3.13 -12.17 3.05
N SER A 45 -3.54 -13.40 2.82
CA SER A 45 -2.60 -14.52 2.65
C SER A 45 -1.75 -14.38 1.37
N ASP A 46 -2.27 -13.71 0.36
CA ASP A 46 -1.68 -13.59 -0.98
C ASP A 46 -1.43 -12.13 -1.41
N GLY A 47 -1.50 -11.18 -0.50
CA GLY A 47 -1.28 -9.78 -0.82
C GLY A 47 -1.74 -8.83 0.26
N ILE A 48 -1.96 -7.57 -0.13
CA ILE A 48 -2.51 -6.55 0.76
C ILE A 48 -3.57 -5.72 0.05
N ILE A 49 -4.46 -5.12 0.83
CA ILE A 49 -5.42 -4.14 0.35
C ILE A 49 -5.17 -2.84 1.10
N ILE A 50 -5.06 -1.73 0.36
CA ILE A 50 -4.93 -0.40 0.93
C ILE A 50 -6.12 0.44 0.47
N ASN A 51 -6.87 0.99 1.42
CA ASN A 51 -7.89 1.99 1.13
C ASN A 51 -7.36 3.35 1.59
N ARG A 52 -7.16 4.24 0.63
CA ARG A 52 -6.65 5.59 0.86
C ARG A 52 -7.77 6.59 0.66
N LYS A 53 -8.00 7.43 1.65
CA LYS A 53 -9.08 8.42 1.63
C LYS A 53 -8.54 9.82 1.69
N VAL A 54 -8.97 10.64 0.75
CA VAL A 54 -8.82 12.09 0.79
C VAL A 54 -10.21 12.71 0.59
N GLU A 55 -10.32 14.02 0.78
CA GLU A 55 -11.60 14.71 0.73
C GLU A 55 -12.38 14.51 -0.58
N THR A 56 -11.66 14.45 -1.70
CA THR A 56 -12.26 14.43 -3.04
C THR A 56 -12.40 13.04 -3.65
N HIS A 57 -11.69 12.04 -3.13
CA HIS A 57 -11.75 10.69 -3.71
C HIS A 57 -11.28 9.60 -2.74
N ASP A 58 -11.72 8.38 -3.03
CA ASP A 58 -11.30 7.15 -2.36
C ASP A 58 -10.53 6.29 -3.35
N THR A 59 -9.36 5.79 -2.93
CA THR A 59 -8.53 4.89 -3.73
C THR A 59 -8.43 3.54 -3.04
N TYR A 60 -8.71 2.47 -3.79
CA TYR A 60 -8.50 1.08 -3.35
C TYR A 60 -7.37 0.50 -4.16
N VAL A 61 -6.34 0.03 -3.48
CA VAL A 61 -5.19 -0.63 -4.09
C VAL A 61 -5.18 -2.07 -3.63
N VAL A 62 -5.41 -3.00 -4.55
CA VAL A 62 -5.42 -4.44 -4.27
C VAL A 62 -4.16 -5.04 -4.86
N LEU A 63 -3.16 -5.30 -4.01
CA LEU A 63 -1.84 -5.79 -4.40
C LEU A 63 -1.78 -7.30 -4.22
N ARG A 64 -2.19 -8.02 -5.23
CA ARG A 64 -2.13 -9.48 -5.35
C ARG A 64 -2.28 -9.86 -6.82
N ASP A 65 -2.21 -11.16 -7.14
CA ASP A 65 -2.50 -11.63 -8.50
C ASP A 65 -3.90 -11.15 -8.91
N ASP A 66 -4.04 -10.68 -10.14
CA ASP A 66 -5.26 -10.05 -10.66
C ASP A 66 -5.70 -8.82 -9.86
N GLY A 67 -4.71 -8.13 -9.27
CA GLY A 67 -4.97 -6.93 -8.51
C GLY A 67 -5.36 -5.74 -9.37
N TYR A 68 -5.78 -4.69 -8.72
CA TYR A 68 -6.23 -3.48 -9.40
C TYR A 68 -6.12 -2.27 -8.49
N ILE A 69 -6.20 -1.09 -9.13
CA ILE A 69 -6.38 0.18 -8.45
C ILE A 69 -7.74 0.73 -8.89
N LYS A 70 -8.56 1.10 -7.93
CA LYS A 70 -9.88 1.67 -8.16
C LYS A 70 -9.97 3.03 -7.49
N ILE A 71 -10.30 4.05 -8.26
CA ILE A 71 -10.43 5.42 -7.76
C ILE A 71 -11.87 5.86 -7.92
N LYS A 72 -12.53 6.19 -6.80
CA LYS A 72 -13.89 6.70 -6.77
C LYS A 72 -13.88 8.19 -6.53
N THR A 73 -14.50 8.94 -7.42
CA THR A 73 -14.67 10.38 -7.31
C THR A 73 -16.16 10.74 -7.41
N ASN A 74 -16.50 11.99 -7.20
CA ASN A 74 -17.88 12.49 -7.40
C ASN A 74 -18.34 12.39 -8.86
N GLU A 75 -17.39 12.32 -9.81
CA GLU A 75 -17.67 12.26 -11.24
C GLU A 75 -17.70 10.83 -11.80
N GLY A 76 -17.36 9.85 -11.00
CA GLY A 76 -17.38 8.47 -11.43
C GLY A 76 -16.25 7.63 -10.85
N THR A 77 -16.04 6.46 -11.42
CA THR A 77 -15.07 5.47 -10.96
C THR A 77 -14.11 5.12 -12.09
N LEU A 78 -12.81 5.15 -11.76
CA LEU A 78 -11.73 4.69 -12.65
C LEU A 78 -11.16 3.39 -12.07
N LYS A 79 -10.81 2.46 -12.95
CA LYS A 79 -10.21 1.19 -12.54
C LYS A 79 -9.05 0.85 -13.47
N PHE A 80 -7.91 0.50 -12.87
CA PHE A 80 -6.70 0.12 -13.58
C PHE A 80 -6.25 -1.26 -13.11
N SER A 81 -5.90 -2.14 -14.05
CA SER A 81 -5.27 -3.40 -13.72
C SER A 81 -3.83 -3.16 -13.30
N LEU A 82 -3.34 -3.96 -12.37
CA LEU A 82 -1.93 -3.96 -11.99
C LEU A 82 -1.37 -5.38 -12.07
N LYS A 83 -0.04 -5.45 -12.17
CA LYS A 83 0.66 -6.74 -12.18
C LYS A 83 1.65 -6.76 -11.02
N VAL A 84 1.54 -7.77 -10.18
CA VAL A 84 2.52 -8.01 -9.13
C VAL A 84 3.73 -8.71 -9.75
N ILE A 85 4.91 -8.09 -9.59
CA ILE A 85 6.17 -8.62 -10.11
C ILE A 85 6.85 -9.48 -9.05
N GLU A 86 6.80 -9.05 -7.80
CA GLU A 86 7.44 -9.74 -6.68
C GLU A 86 6.59 -9.60 -5.43
N LEU A 87 6.41 -10.69 -4.71
CA LEU A 87 5.60 -10.73 -3.49
C LEU A 87 6.31 -11.54 -2.42
N ILE A 88 6.60 -10.90 -1.30
CA ILE A 88 7.15 -11.56 -0.11
C ILE A 88 6.25 -11.19 1.07
N ILE A 89 5.69 -12.18 1.72
CA ILE A 89 4.91 -11.99 2.95
C ILE A 89 5.38 -13.00 3.98
N ASN A 90 5.89 -12.52 5.09
CA ASN A 90 6.23 -13.36 6.25
C ASN A 90 5.99 -12.57 7.55
N ASN A 91 6.39 -13.11 8.69
CA ASN A 91 6.11 -12.49 9.98
C ASN A 91 6.85 -11.17 10.21
N ASP A 92 7.98 -10.96 9.54
CA ASP A 92 8.85 -9.81 9.78
C ASP A 92 8.76 -8.75 8.69
N ILE A 93 8.36 -9.14 7.49
CA ILE A 93 8.39 -8.24 6.34
C ILE A 93 7.29 -8.57 5.33
N ILE A 94 6.74 -7.52 4.74
CA ILE A 94 5.91 -7.60 3.54
C ILE A 94 6.60 -6.72 2.49
N SER A 95 6.91 -7.30 1.33
CA SER A 95 7.56 -6.58 0.24
C SER A 95 6.85 -6.91 -1.06
N ILE A 96 6.30 -5.90 -1.71
CA ILE A 96 5.55 -6.07 -2.95
C ILE A 96 6.08 -5.08 -3.99
N VAL A 97 6.50 -5.61 -5.14
CA VAL A 97 6.85 -4.83 -6.31
C VAL A 97 5.79 -5.06 -7.35
N TYR A 98 5.23 -3.99 -7.89
CA TYR A 98 4.12 -4.09 -8.84
C TYR A 98 4.24 -3.05 -9.95
N CYS A 99 3.53 -3.29 -11.05
CA CYS A 99 3.54 -2.43 -12.22
C CYS A 99 2.12 -1.96 -12.55
N VAL A 100 1.96 -0.67 -12.74
CA VAL A 100 0.71 -0.03 -13.18
C VAL A 100 1.05 0.88 -14.34
N ASN A 101 0.44 0.68 -15.51
CA ASN A 101 0.68 1.52 -16.70
C ASN A 101 2.18 1.69 -17.00
N ASP A 102 2.94 0.60 -16.99
CA ASP A 102 4.38 0.55 -17.22
C ASP A 102 5.23 1.24 -16.15
N SER A 103 4.62 1.69 -15.07
CA SER A 103 5.31 2.34 -13.95
C SER A 103 5.53 1.33 -12.83
N ILE A 104 6.79 1.16 -12.41
CA ILE A 104 7.15 0.22 -11.35
C ILE A 104 7.11 0.92 -10.00
N LYS A 105 6.33 0.34 -9.08
CA LYS A 105 6.14 0.82 -7.72
C LYS A 105 6.42 -0.29 -6.73
N SER A 106 6.75 0.08 -5.52
CA SER A 106 6.94 -0.89 -4.45
C SER A 106 6.43 -0.37 -3.11
N ILE A 107 6.02 -1.32 -2.29
CA ILE A 107 5.74 -1.07 -0.88
C ILE A 107 6.44 -2.14 -0.06
N LYS A 108 7.12 -1.71 0.99
CA LYS A 108 7.82 -2.59 1.92
C LYS A 108 7.40 -2.22 3.33
N ILE A 109 6.96 -3.21 4.09
CA ILE A 109 6.57 -3.04 5.48
C ILE A 109 7.48 -3.92 6.32
N GLU A 110 8.24 -3.29 7.20
CA GLU A 110 9.11 -3.97 8.15
C GLU A 110 8.48 -3.91 9.53
N PHE A 111 8.21 -5.08 10.12
CA PHE A 111 7.68 -5.16 11.48
C PHE A 111 8.86 -5.28 12.43
N LEU A 112 9.03 -4.25 13.26
CA LEU A 112 10.15 -4.14 14.18
C LEU A 112 9.67 -4.66 15.54
N GLY A 113 10.03 -5.88 15.85
CA GLY A 113 9.67 -6.52 17.12
C GLY A 113 10.31 -5.81 18.31
N VAL A 114 9.72 -6.00 19.43
CA VAL A 114 10.23 -5.51 20.72
C VAL A 114 11.13 -6.56 21.33
#